data_49e1c975e3f6fbc7a5bef0595ee771d2
#
_entry.id   49e1c975e3f6fbc7a5bef0595ee771d2
#
_cell.length_a   1.000
_cell.length_b   1.000
_cell.length_c   1.000
_cell.angle_alpha   90.00
_cell.angle_beta   90.00
_cell.angle_gamma   90.00
#
_symmetry.space_group_name_H-M   'P 1'
#
loop_
_entity.id
_entity.type
_entity.pdbx_description
1 polymer ?
#
loop_
_entity_poly.entity_id
_entity_poly.type
_entity_poly.pdbx_seq_one_letter_code
_entity_poly.pdbx_strand_id
1 'polypeptide(L)'
;MSVKAKRHLLVGPASLWKMKQDFQIKFLKENGLLPTHKFIDIGCGTLRGGIPLINYLNTANYYGIDVREEALNEGKKGLEEEGLIARDPNLILFEDFRVLDLGVKFDVMFAFSVLFHLEDSIAKSCFEFIARHISDDGVFYANVNDKTQSEGKWLEFPVVYRGVEFYNELAKDNNLTMKTICTLKELGHISNDDRGDLQVMLEFRKDC
;
A
#
# COMPACT_ATOMS: atom_id res chain seq x y z
N MET A 1 -8.70 14.70 -22.68
CA MET A 1 -8.62 13.64 -21.66
C MET A 1 -9.53 14.04 -20.49
N SER A 2 -10.39 13.14 -20.00
CA SER A 2 -11.27 13.47 -18.87
C SER A 2 -10.46 13.65 -17.58
N VAL A 3 -11.00 14.41 -16.59
CA VAL A 3 -10.38 14.59 -15.25
C VAL A 3 -10.11 13.24 -14.59
N LYS A 4 -11.07 12.32 -14.68
CA LYS A 4 -10.96 10.94 -14.14
C LYS A 4 -9.80 10.16 -14.78
N ALA A 5 -9.60 10.29 -16.10
CA ALA A 5 -8.49 9.63 -16.80
C ALA A 5 -7.12 10.21 -16.38
N LYS A 6 -7.03 11.52 -16.12
CA LYS A 6 -5.81 12.16 -15.62
C LYS A 6 -5.45 11.64 -14.22
N ARG A 7 -6.42 11.54 -13.30
CA ARG A 7 -6.27 10.97 -11.96
C ARG A 7 -5.71 9.53 -12.01
N HIS A 8 -6.23 8.71 -12.92
CA HIS A 8 -5.80 7.32 -13.04
C HIS A 8 -4.32 7.21 -13.43
N LEU A 9 -3.84 8.07 -14.34
CA LEU A 9 -2.46 8.05 -14.81
C LEU A 9 -1.42 8.40 -13.72
N LEU A 10 -1.82 9.09 -12.66
CA LEU A 10 -0.92 9.39 -11.54
C LEU A 10 -0.48 8.16 -10.73
N VAL A 11 -1.17 7.02 -10.89
CA VAL A 11 -0.86 5.79 -10.14
C VAL A 11 -0.73 4.55 -11.04
N GLY A 12 -0.41 4.79 -12.32
CA GLY A 12 -0.13 3.76 -13.31
C GLY A 12 -1.10 3.74 -14.49
N PRO A 13 -1.09 2.69 -15.32
CA PRO A 13 -1.95 2.60 -16.50
C PRO A 13 -3.43 2.66 -16.16
N ALA A 14 -4.14 3.60 -16.79
CA ALA A 14 -5.58 3.81 -16.55
C ALA A 14 -6.42 2.57 -16.90
N SER A 15 -5.99 1.76 -17.87
CA SER A 15 -6.64 0.50 -18.26
C SER A 15 -6.65 -0.56 -17.14
N LEU A 16 -5.70 -0.50 -16.22
CA LEU A 16 -5.58 -1.43 -15.09
C LEU A 16 -6.24 -0.91 -13.81
N TRP A 17 -6.83 0.29 -13.83
CA TRP A 17 -7.39 0.92 -12.63
C TRP A 17 -8.40 0.01 -11.93
N LYS A 18 -9.44 -0.40 -12.64
CA LYS A 18 -10.55 -1.18 -12.04
C LYS A 18 -10.08 -2.55 -11.57
N MET A 19 -9.27 -3.24 -12.37
CA MET A 19 -8.74 -4.55 -12.01
C MET A 19 -7.90 -4.47 -10.72
N LYS A 20 -6.96 -3.51 -10.64
CA LYS A 20 -6.14 -3.32 -9.43
C LYS A 20 -6.97 -2.89 -8.22
N GLN A 21 -7.99 -2.07 -8.41
CA GLN A 21 -8.92 -1.68 -7.36
C GLN A 21 -9.65 -2.90 -6.77
N ASP A 22 -10.25 -3.71 -7.64
CA ASP A 22 -11.01 -4.89 -7.24
C ASP A 22 -10.11 -5.95 -6.58
N PHE A 23 -8.92 -6.13 -7.10
CA PHE A 23 -7.92 -7.02 -6.50
C PHE A 23 -7.60 -6.62 -5.06
N GLN A 24 -7.28 -5.36 -4.81
CA GLN A 24 -6.86 -4.89 -3.48
C GLN A 24 -7.96 -5.12 -2.43
N ILE A 25 -9.19 -4.69 -2.70
CA ILE A 25 -10.28 -4.87 -1.73
C ILE A 25 -10.65 -6.34 -1.52
N LYS A 26 -10.63 -7.14 -2.59
CA LYS A 26 -10.88 -8.57 -2.51
C LYS A 26 -9.81 -9.25 -1.67
N PHE A 27 -8.54 -9.06 -2.00
CA PHE A 27 -7.40 -9.63 -1.26
C PHE A 27 -7.49 -9.34 0.24
N LEU A 28 -7.68 -8.08 0.61
CA LEU A 28 -7.73 -7.67 2.02
C LEU A 28 -8.92 -8.31 2.76
N LYS A 29 -10.09 -8.36 2.15
CA LYS A 29 -11.28 -9.00 2.76
C LYS A 29 -11.12 -10.51 2.92
N GLU A 30 -10.56 -11.18 1.91
CA GLU A 30 -10.28 -12.62 1.97
C GLU A 30 -9.20 -12.97 3.00
N ASN A 31 -8.32 -12.01 3.33
CA ASN A 31 -7.29 -12.13 4.36
C ASN A 31 -7.68 -11.47 5.69
N GLY A 32 -8.97 -11.33 5.97
CA GLY A 32 -9.50 -11.04 7.30
C GLY A 32 -9.69 -9.56 7.62
N LEU A 33 -9.62 -8.63 6.65
CA LEU A 33 -9.97 -7.23 6.91
C LEU A 33 -11.44 -7.13 7.33
N LEU A 34 -11.70 -6.58 8.51
CA LEU A 34 -13.03 -6.32 9.06
C LEU A 34 -13.36 -4.82 9.01
N PRO A 35 -14.65 -4.43 8.94
CA PRO A 35 -15.06 -3.02 8.97
C PRO A 35 -14.60 -2.27 10.22
N THR A 36 -14.42 -2.97 11.34
CA THR A 36 -13.97 -2.40 12.61
C THR A 36 -12.48 -2.16 12.72
N HIS A 37 -11.68 -2.76 11.84
CA HIS A 37 -10.23 -2.63 11.87
C HIS A 37 -9.79 -1.20 11.58
N LYS A 38 -8.75 -0.74 12.26
CA LYS A 38 -7.96 0.42 11.87
C LYS A 38 -7.00 -0.01 10.77
N PHE A 39 -7.11 0.64 9.64
CA PHE A 39 -6.39 0.30 8.41
C PHE A 39 -5.51 1.45 7.93
N ILE A 40 -4.28 1.16 7.51
CA ILE A 40 -3.43 2.14 6.86
C ILE A 40 -2.98 1.68 5.47
N ASP A 41 -3.12 2.57 4.49
CA ASP A 41 -2.68 2.45 3.11
C ASP A 41 -1.41 3.28 2.91
N ILE A 42 -0.26 2.63 2.87
CA ILE A 42 1.05 3.26 2.69
C ILE A 42 1.29 3.46 1.19
N GLY A 43 1.45 4.72 0.76
CA GLY A 43 1.47 5.09 -0.65
C GLY A 43 0.09 4.98 -1.29
N CYS A 44 -0.92 5.53 -0.63
CA CYS A 44 -2.34 5.43 -1.05
C CYS A 44 -2.63 6.09 -2.41
N GLY A 45 -1.73 6.94 -2.90
CA GLY A 45 -1.85 7.63 -4.18
C GLY A 45 -3.14 8.42 -4.31
N THR A 46 -3.82 8.23 -5.43
CA THR A 46 -5.13 8.86 -5.71
C THR A 46 -6.32 8.06 -5.16
N LEU A 47 -6.10 7.24 -4.14
CA LEU A 47 -7.09 6.38 -3.49
C LEU A 47 -7.73 5.33 -4.42
N ARG A 48 -6.94 4.77 -5.35
CA ARG A 48 -7.45 3.68 -6.21
C ARG A 48 -7.99 2.51 -5.38
N GLY A 49 -7.21 1.99 -4.44
CA GLY A 49 -7.66 0.99 -3.46
C GLY A 49 -8.45 1.63 -2.32
N GLY A 50 -8.14 2.87 -1.97
CA GLY A 50 -8.71 3.59 -0.84
C GLY A 50 -10.22 3.81 -0.92
N ILE A 51 -10.76 4.20 -2.08
CA ILE A 51 -12.20 4.50 -2.23
C ILE A 51 -13.08 3.31 -1.79
N PRO A 52 -12.92 2.08 -2.32
CA PRO A 52 -13.73 0.94 -1.86
C PRO A 52 -13.44 0.54 -0.40
N LEU A 53 -12.21 0.75 0.09
CA LEU A 53 -11.84 0.48 1.49
C LEU A 53 -12.50 1.47 2.43
N ILE A 54 -12.52 2.77 2.12
CA ILE A 54 -13.20 3.81 2.89
C ILE A 54 -14.70 3.53 2.97
N ASN A 55 -15.30 3.06 1.87
CA ASN A 55 -16.71 2.68 1.88
C ASN A 55 -16.98 1.43 2.75
N TYR A 56 -16.04 0.49 2.82
CA TYR A 56 -16.17 -0.77 3.57
C TYR A 56 -15.92 -0.60 5.07
N LEU A 57 -14.88 0.16 5.44
CA LEU A 57 -14.47 0.35 6.83
C LEU A 57 -15.46 1.26 7.58
N ASN A 58 -15.49 1.14 8.90
CA ASN A 58 -16.19 2.10 9.74
C ASN A 58 -15.61 3.50 9.58
N THR A 59 -16.43 4.54 9.84
CA THR A 59 -16.03 5.95 9.76
C THR A 59 -14.75 6.19 10.56
N ALA A 60 -13.83 6.97 9.99
CA ALA A 60 -12.52 7.35 10.53
C ALA A 60 -11.51 6.20 10.74
N ASN A 61 -11.80 4.97 10.26
CA ASN A 61 -10.88 3.84 10.40
C ASN A 61 -9.89 3.68 9.24
N TYR A 62 -10.04 4.43 8.15
CA TYR A 62 -9.09 4.45 7.04
C TYR A 62 -8.07 5.57 7.23
N TYR A 63 -6.80 5.20 7.13
CA TYR A 63 -5.66 6.11 7.07
C TYR A 63 -4.95 5.89 5.72
N GLY A 64 -4.73 6.97 4.96
CA GLY A 64 -3.95 6.95 3.72
C GLY A 64 -2.79 7.91 3.84
N ILE A 65 -1.57 7.42 3.62
CA ILE A 65 -0.38 8.27 3.60
C ILE A 65 0.28 8.24 2.22
N ASP A 66 0.70 9.39 1.72
CA ASP A 66 1.45 9.52 0.46
C ASP A 66 2.39 10.72 0.56
N VAL A 67 3.51 10.69 -0.19
CA VAL A 67 4.46 11.79 -0.27
C VAL A 67 4.10 12.81 -1.35
N ARG A 68 3.09 12.53 -2.17
CA ARG A 68 2.65 13.39 -3.28
C ARG A 68 1.35 14.10 -2.96
N GLU A 69 1.44 15.40 -2.74
CA GLU A 69 0.27 16.24 -2.48
C GLU A 69 -0.74 16.22 -3.64
N GLU A 70 -0.26 16.23 -4.90
CA GLU A 70 -1.13 16.15 -6.08
C GLU A 70 -1.97 14.87 -6.07
N ALA A 71 -1.38 13.74 -5.71
CA ALA A 71 -2.09 12.46 -5.67
C ALA A 71 -3.17 12.46 -4.59
N LEU A 72 -2.87 12.94 -3.38
CA LEU A 72 -3.83 13.08 -2.29
C LEU A 72 -4.98 14.02 -2.65
N ASN A 73 -4.68 15.15 -3.28
CA ASN A 73 -5.70 16.12 -3.71
C ASN A 73 -6.64 15.52 -4.77
N GLU A 74 -6.11 14.76 -5.72
CA GLU A 74 -6.94 14.02 -6.69
C GLU A 74 -7.74 12.89 -6.03
N GLY A 75 -7.19 12.23 -5.01
CA GLY A 75 -7.92 11.26 -4.19
C GLY A 75 -9.11 11.89 -3.46
N LYS A 76 -8.92 13.06 -2.83
CA LYS A 76 -10.00 13.82 -2.15
C LYS A 76 -11.13 14.16 -3.11
N LYS A 77 -10.82 14.64 -4.33
CA LYS A 77 -11.85 14.88 -5.37
C LYS A 77 -12.61 13.59 -5.72
N GLY A 78 -11.90 12.44 -5.75
CA GLY A 78 -12.55 11.15 -5.97
C GLY A 78 -13.55 10.79 -4.87
N LEU A 79 -13.22 11.07 -3.60
CA LEU A 79 -14.13 10.87 -2.48
C LEU A 79 -15.35 11.78 -2.54
N GLU A 80 -15.19 13.03 -2.96
CA GLU A 80 -16.31 13.98 -3.19
C GLU A 80 -17.25 13.45 -4.27
N GLU A 81 -16.69 13.02 -5.42
CA GLU A 81 -17.46 12.46 -6.54
C GLU A 81 -18.26 11.20 -6.14
N GLU A 82 -17.72 10.38 -5.25
CA GLU A 82 -18.35 9.15 -4.75
C GLU A 82 -19.22 9.38 -3.47
N GLY A 83 -19.31 10.61 -2.97
CA GLY A 83 -20.09 10.95 -1.77
C GLY A 83 -19.55 10.37 -0.47
N LEU A 84 -18.25 10.10 -0.39
CA LEU A 84 -17.61 9.38 0.73
C LEU A 84 -16.90 10.30 1.74
N ILE A 85 -16.96 11.60 1.60
CA ILE A 85 -16.32 12.56 2.52
C ILE A 85 -16.80 12.35 3.97
N ALA A 86 -18.10 12.07 4.16
CA ALA A 86 -18.68 11.82 5.48
C ALA A 86 -18.14 10.54 6.17
N ARG A 87 -17.36 9.72 5.47
CA ARG A 87 -16.64 8.57 6.06
C ARG A 87 -15.39 8.98 6.81
N ASP A 88 -15.03 10.27 6.73
CA ASP A 88 -13.94 10.89 7.50
C ASP A 88 -12.59 10.15 7.42
N PRO A 89 -12.05 9.88 6.21
CA PRO A 89 -10.77 9.21 6.07
C PRO A 89 -9.63 10.15 6.47
N ASN A 90 -8.61 9.60 7.15
CA ASN A 90 -7.40 10.33 7.53
C ASN A 90 -6.40 10.31 6.36
N LEU A 91 -6.31 11.39 5.59
CA LEU A 91 -5.39 11.53 4.45
C LEU A 91 -4.22 12.44 4.81
N ILE A 92 -3.01 11.89 4.84
CA ILE A 92 -1.84 12.50 5.43
C ILE A 92 -0.74 12.61 4.38
N LEU A 93 -0.33 13.85 4.11
CA LEU A 93 0.92 14.12 3.39
C LEU A 93 2.09 13.97 4.37
N PHE A 94 3.12 13.24 3.97
CA PHE A 94 4.33 13.08 4.79
C PHE A 94 5.58 13.15 3.90
N GLU A 95 6.73 13.40 4.50
CA GLU A 95 8.01 13.48 3.80
C GLU A 95 8.99 12.39 4.25
N ASP A 96 8.91 11.97 5.51
CA ASP A 96 9.89 11.07 6.11
C ASP A 96 9.24 10.15 7.16
N PHE A 97 9.39 8.84 6.97
CA PHE A 97 8.91 7.83 7.91
C PHE A 97 9.51 7.91 9.31
N ARG A 98 10.74 8.48 9.43
CA ARG A 98 11.46 8.58 10.70
C ARG A 98 10.77 9.52 11.70
N VAL A 99 10.15 10.57 11.18
CA VAL A 99 9.48 11.59 12.00
C VAL A 99 7.96 11.44 12.02
N LEU A 100 7.41 10.57 11.16
CA LEU A 100 5.98 10.33 11.11
C LEU A 100 5.54 9.47 12.29
N ASP A 101 4.78 10.06 13.21
CA ASP A 101 4.07 9.36 14.28
C ASP A 101 2.58 9.69 14.22
N LEU A 102 1.76 8.68 14.07
CA LEU A 102 0.29 8.82 13.96
C LEU A 102 -0.42 8.64 15.30
N GLY A 103 0.31 8.23 16.36
CA GLY A 103 -0.27 7.95 17.67
C GLY A 103 -1.33 6.84 17.67
N VAL A 104 -1.35 5.99 16.64
CA VAL A 104 -2.36 4.96 16.39
C VAL A 104 -1.67 3.63 16.08
N LYS A 105 -2.24 2.54 16.58
CA LYS A 105 -1.90 1.18 16.15
C LYS A 105 -2.91 0.68 15.12
N PHE A 106 -2.41 -0.03 14.11
CA PHE A 106 -3.21 -0.53 13.00
C PHE A 106 -3.34 -2.05 13.05
N ASP A 107 -4.56 -2.52 12.84
CA ASP A 107 -4.88 -3.95 12.74
C ASP A 107 -4.42 -4.50 11.38
N VAL A 108 -4.54 -3.69 10.33
CA VAL A 108 -4.08 -4.04 8.99
C VAL A 108 -3.34 -2.86 8.36
N MET A 109 -2.12 -3.11 7.91
CA MET A 109 -1.28 -2.19 7.16
C MET A 109 -1.09 -2.74 5.75
N PHE A 110 -1.07 -1.88 4.74
CA PHE A 110 -0.98 -2.29 3.34
C PHE A 110 -0.09 -1.36 2.54
N ALA A 111 0.76 -1.91 1.67
CA ALA A 111 1.57 -1.16 0.71
C ALA A 111 1.52 -1.86 -0.65
N PHE A 112 0.70 -1.36 -1.58
CA PHE A 112 0.53 -1.97 -2.89
C PHE A 112 1.29 -1.23 -3.98
N SER A 113 2.31 -1.87 -4.53
CA SER A 113 3.21 -1.29 -5.55
C SER A 113 4.00 -0.08 -5.01
N VAL A 114 4.54 -0.20 -3.80
CA VAL A 114 5.29 0.87 -3.11
C VAL A 114 6.73 0.48 -2.81
N LEU A 115 6.98 -0.68 -2.20
CA LEU A 115 8.29 -1.00 -1.62
C LEU A 115 9.44 -1.00 -2.63
N PHE A 116 9.18 -1.31 -3.89
CA PHE A 116 10.20 -1.26 -4.93
C PHE A 116 10.45 0.16 -5.49
N HIS A 117 9.78 1.18 -4.94
CA HIS A 117 10.07 2.59 -5.17
C HIS A 117 10.87 3.24 -4.04
N LEU A 118 11.20 2.49 -3.00
CA LEU A 118 11.95 2.97 -1.86
C LEU A 118 13.44 2.61 -2.00
N GLU A 119 14.33 3.59 -1.89
CA GLU A 119 15.76 3.33 -1.70
C GLU A 119 15.99 2.62 -0.35
N ASP A 120 17.14 1.95 -0.18
CA ASP A 120 17.41 1.10 1.00
C ASP A 120 17.20 1.82 2.33
N SER A 121 17.66 3.07 2.44
CA SER A 121 17.50 3.88 3.64
C SER A 121 16.04 4.21 3.93
N ILE A 122 15.24 4.46 2.89
CA ILE A 122 13.80 4.77 3.00
C ILE A 122 13.03 3.49 3.31
N ALA A 123 13.39 2.36 2.68
CA ALA A 123 12.80 1.06 3.01
C ALA A 123 13.03 0.70 4.48
N LYS A 124 14.25 0.92 5.01
CA LYS A 124 14.56 0.71 6.42
C LYS A 124 13.67 1.56 7.33
N SER A 125 13.58 2.87 7.10
CA SER A 125 12.72 3.75 7.91
C SER A 125 11.22 3.44 7.77
N CYS A 126 10.79 2.92 6.61
CA CYS A 126 9.42 2.41 6.42
C CYS A 126 9.16 1.20 7.34
N PHE A 127 10.09 0.25 7.44
CA PHE A 127 9.93 -0.91 8.33
C PHE A 127 9.98 -0.51 9.82
N GLU A 128 10.80 0.47 10.19
CA GLU A 128 10.78 1.06 11.53
C GLU A 128 9.42 1.71 11.84
N PHE A 129 8.82 2.42 10.87
CA PHE A 129 7.48 2.98 10.98
C PHE A 129 6.42 1.88 11.14
N ILE A 130 6.48 0.81 10.34
CA ILE A 130 5.56 -0.33 10.42
C ILE A 130 5.62 -0.95 11.81
N ALA A 131 6.82 -1.26 12.32
CA ALA A 131 7.00 -1.86 13.65
C ALA A 131 6.43 -0.98 14.78
N ARG A 132 6.58 0.35 14.65
CA ARG A 132 6.02 1.29 15.63
C ARG A 132 4.49 1.35 15.61
N HIS A 133 3.85 1.10 14.46
CA HIS A 133 2.40 1.33 14.28
C HIS A 133 1.57 0.07 14.12
N ILE A 134 2.15 -1.09 13.89
CA ILE A 134 1.41 -2.36 13.84
C ILE A 134 0.89 -2.71 15.24
N SER A 135 -0.38 -3.16 15.36
CA SER A 135 -0.92 -3.69 16.61
C SER A 135 -0.32 -5.07 16.94
N ASP A 136 -0.52 -5.57 18.16
CA ASP A 136 0.11 -6.83 18.58
C ASP A 136 -0.39 -8.01 17.73
N ASP A 137 -1.67 -8.05 17.40
CA ASP A 137 -2.26 -9.05 16.48
C ASP A 137 -2.33 -8.55 15.02
N GLY A 138 -1.70 -7.43 14.72
CA GLY A 138 -1.77 -6.77 13.41
C GLY A 138 -1.02 -7.50 12.32
N VAL A 139 -1.34 -7.13 11.09
CA VAL A 139 -0.69 -7.66 9.89
C VAL A 139 -0.33 -6.53 8.92
N PHE A 140 0.87 -6.63 8.33
CA PHE A 140 1.26 -5.80 7.21
C PHE A 140 1.40 -6.64 5.96
N TYR A 141 0.72 -6.23 4.88
CA TYR A 141 0.84 -6.85 3.56
C TYR A 141 1.51 -5.90 2.57
N ALA A 142 2.45 -6.42 1.78
CA ALA A 142 3.08 -5.68 0.69
C ALA A 142 3.45 -6.59 -0.46
N ASN A 143 3.37 -6.09 -1.70
CA ASN A 143 3.85 -6.81 -2.86
C ASN A 143 5.23 -6.32 -3.29
N VAL A 144 6.09 -7.26 -3.68
CA VAL A 144 7.46 -7.01 -4.09
C VAL A 144 7.85 -7.90 -5.30
N ASN A 145 8.96 -7.58 -5.95
CA ASN A 145 9.58 -8.48 -6.92
C ASN A 145 10.56 -9.41 -6.21
N ASP A 146 10.53 -10.70 -6.54
CA ASP A 146 11.50 -11.68 -6.01
C ASP A 146 12.74 -11.74 -6.91
N LYS A 147 13.41 -10.61 -7.10
CA LYS A 147 14.69 -10.51 -7.81
C LYS A 147 15.37 -9.20 -7.48
N THR A 148 16.69 -9.17 -7.56
CA THR A 148 17.51 -7.99 -7.28
C THR A 148 18.00 -7.39 -8.59
N GLN A 149 17.46 -6.24 -8.97
CA GLN A 149 17.91 -5.44 -10.11
C GLN A 149 17.40 -3.99 -9.97
N SER A 150 18.02 -3.06 -10.70
CA SER A 150 17.55 -1.68 -10.86
C SER A 150 16.96 -1.51 -12.24
N GLU A 151 15.77 -0.92 -12.37
CA GLU A 151 15.08 -0.68 -13.65
C GLU A 151 14.84 0.78 -13.98
N GLY A 152 15.54 1.71 -13.34
CA GLY A 152 15.43 3.13 -13.66
C GLY A 152 14.43 3.88 -12.80
N LYS A 153 13.48 4.60 -13.40
CA LYS A 153 12.55 5.49 -12.70
C LYS A 153 11.11 5.32 -13.19
N TRP A 154 10.18 5.49 -12.26
CA TRP A 154 8.78 5.72 -12.54
C TRP A 154 8.38 7.08 -11.94
N LEU A 155 8.04 8.05 -12.80
CA LEU A 155 7.93 9.46 -12.42
C LEU A 155 9.23 9.93 -11.74
N GLU A 156 9.13 10.52 -10.55
CA GLU A 156 10.27 10.95 -9.71
C GLU A 156 10.91 9.82 -8.88
N PHE A 157 10.26 8.66 -8.79
CA PHE A 157 10.68 7.56 -7.91
C PHE A 157 11.66 6.60 -8.63
N PRO A 158 12.65 6.06 -7.90
CA PRO A 158 13.44 4.95 -8.42
C PRO A 158 12.56 3.71 -8.61
N VAL A 159 13.00 2.80 -9.48
CA VAL A 159 12.48 1.43 -9.53
C VAL A 159 13.63 0.50 -9.19
N VAL A 160 13.60 -0.07 -7.99
CA VAL A 160 14.64 -0.95 -7.47
C VAL A 160 14.01 -2.25 -7.01
N TYR A 161 14.28 -3.33 -7.73
CA TYR A 161 13.83 -4.64 -7.34
C TYR A 161 14.83 -5.32 -6.42
N ARG A 162 14.33 -5.96 -5.37
CA ARG A 162 15.11 -6.73 -4.40
C ARG A 162 14.47 -8.09 -4.20
N GLY A 163 15.30 -9.11 -4.03
CA GLY A 163 14.82 -10.43 -3.62
C GLY A 163 14.13 -10.38 -2.26
N VAL A 164 13.28 -11.35 -1.99
CA VAL A 164 12.51 -11.44 -0.73
C VAL A 164 13.38 -11.43 0.52
N GLU A 165 14.62 -11.91 0.42
CA GLU A 165 15.57 -11.93 1.56
C GLU A 165 15.86 -10.52 2.10
N PHE A 166 15.94 -9.51 1.24
CA PHE A 166 16.12 -8.14 1.69
C PHE A 166 15.00 -7.69 2.66
N TYR A 167 13.76 -8.04 2.33
CA TYR A 167 12.61 -7.68 3.17
C TYR A 167 12.52 -8.54 4.42
N ASN A 168 13.00 -9.79 4.36
CA ASN A 168 13.11 -10.66 5.52
C ASN A 168 14.13 -10.13 6.54
N GLU A 169 15.26 -9.61 6.06
CA GLU A 169 16.26 -8.96 6.93
C GLU A 169 15.67 -7.69 7.58
N LEU A 170 15.01 -6.82 6.80
CA LEU A 170 14.33 -5.64 7.35
C LEU A 170 13.27 -6.00 8.40
N ALA A 171 12.53 -7.09 8.18
CA ALA A 171 11.55 -7.58 9.15
C ALA A 171 12.24 -8.00 10.46
N LYS A 172 13.27 -8.83 10.39
CA LYS A 172 14.05 -9.30 11.57
C LYS A 172 14.64 -8.14 12.36
N ASP A 173 15.24 -7.16 11.67
CA ASP A 173 15.82 -5.96 12.31
C ASP A 173 14.79 -5.15 13.10
N ASN A 174 13.49 -5.36 12.82
CA ASN A 174 12.37 -4.65 13.43
C ASN A 174 11.46 -5.56 14.28
N ASN A 175 11.91 -6.73 14.69
CA ASN A 175 11.14 -7.71 15.46
C ASN A 175 9.83 -8.10 14.78
N LEU A 176 9.89 -8.29 13.46
CA LEU A 176 8.80 -8.79 12.65
C LEU A 176 9.18 -10.14 12.04
N THR A 177 8.21 -11.02 11.90
CA THR A 177 8.29 -12.23 11.10
C THR A 177 7.78 -11.95 9.70
N MET A 178 8.31 -12.63 8.67
CA MET A 178 7.86 -12.52 7.29
C MET A 178 7.44 -13.89 6.75
N LYS A 179 6.37 -13.88 5.96
CA LYS A 179 5.91 -15.04 5.19
C LYS A 179 5.63 -14.60 3.74
N THR A 180 6.17 -15.35 2.79
CA THR A 180 5.75 -15.25 1.37
C THR A 180 4.43 -15.99 1.20
N ILE A 181 3.40 -15.32 0.69
CA ILE A 181 2.09 -15.92 0.43
C ILE A 181 2.14 -16.68 -0.90
N CYS A 182 2.09 -15.97 -2.02
CA CYS A 182 2.26 -16.48 -3.38
C CYS A 182 2.35 -15.29 -4.36
N THR A 183 2.39 -15.56 -5.66
CA THR A 183 2.41 -14.50 -6.67
C THR A 183 1.06 -13.76 -6.73
N LEU A 184 1.09 -12.51 -7.19
CA LEU A 184 -0.14 -11.74 -7.39
C LEU A 184 -1.07 -12.42 -8.40
N LYS A 185 -0.53 -13.08 -9.41
CA LYS A 185 -1.28 -13.86 -10.40
C LYS A 185 -2.09 -14.98 -9.76
N GLU A 186 -1.47 -15.75 -8.86
CA GLU A 186 -2.14 -16.82 -8.10
C GLU A 186 -3.22 -16.28 -7.18
N LEU A 187 -3.08 -15.03 -6.70
CA LEU A 187 -4.10 -14.32 -5.93
C LEU A 187 -5.21 -13.69 -6.80
N GLY A 188 -5.11 -13.80 -8.13
CA GLY A 188 -6.11 -13.28 -9.06
C GLY A 188 -5.86 -11.88 -9.60
N HIS A 189 -4.64 -11.34 -9.44
CA HIS A 189 -4.21 -10.11 -10.13
C HIS A 189 -3.82 -10.47 -11.56
N ILE A 190 -4.65 -10.13 -12.53
CA ILE A 190 -4.44 -10.46 -13.95
C ILE A 190 -4.32 -9.16 -14.74
N SER A 191 -3.11 -8.66 -14.87
CA SER A 191 -2.82 -7.44 -15.65
C SER A 191 -2.39 -7.74 -17.09
N ASN A 192 -2.07 -9.00 -17.40
CA ASN A 192 -1.41 -9.43 -18.63
C ASN A 192 -0.01 -8.80 -18.83
N ASP A 193 0.63 -8.40 -17.74
CA ASP A 193 2.02 -7.94 -17.66
C ASP A 193 2.72 -8.73 -16.55
N ASP A 194 3.63 -9.63 -16.93
CA ASP A 194 4.35 -10.50 -16.00
C ASP A 194 5.13 -9.69 -14.94
N ARG A 195 5.57 -8.48 -15.24
CA ARG A 195 6.24 -7.60 -14.26
C ARG A 195 5.35 -7.26 -13.07
N GLY A 196 4.03 -7.21 -13.27
CA GLY A 196 3.07 -7.01 -12.20
C GLY A 196 2.53 -8.32 -11.65
N ASP A 197 2.19 -9.26 -12.53
CA ASP A 197 1.50 -10.49 -12.17
C ASP A 197 2.39 -11.49 -11.42
N LEU A 198 3.71 -11.49 -11.68
CA LEU A 198 4.70 -12.33 -11.01
C LEU A 198 5.30 -11.73 -9.73
N GLN A 199 4.89 -10.53 -9.33
CA GLN A 199 5.23 -10.01 -8.01
C GLN A 199 4.67 -10.95 -6.93
N VAL A 200 5.37 -11.04 -5.81
CA VAL A 200 4.95 -11.87 -4.67
C VAL A 200 4.33 -11.00 -3.58
N MET A 201 3.29 -11.50 -2.95
CA MET A 201 2.68 -10.89 -1.78
C MET A 201 3.36 -11.40 -0.52
N LEU A 202 3.82 -10.49 0.32
CA LEU A 202 4.43 -10.76 1.62
C LEU A 202 3.47 -10.40 2.75
N GLU A 203 3.48 -11.19 3.81
CA GLU A 203 2.81 -10.95 5.07
C GLU A 203 3.86 -10.74 6.16
N PHE A 204 3.67 -9.71 6.98
CA PHE A 204 4.52 -9.44 8.13
C PHE A 204 3.67 -9.32 9.38
N ARG A 205 4.18 -9.87 10.49
CA ARG A 205 3.55 -9.80 11.82
C ARG A 205 4.61 -9.54 12.88
N LYS A 206 4.20 -9.08 14.05
CA LYS A 206 5.11 -9.02 15.19
C LYS A 206 5.65 -10.41 15.51
N ASP A 207 6.93 -10.46 15.86
CA ASP A 207 7.54 -11.65 16.45
C ASP A 207 7.01 -11.78 17.89
N CYS A 208 6.50 -12.99 18.25
CA CYS A 208 5.85 -13.27 19.54
C CYS A 208 6.88 -13.64 20.63
#